data_1e8352b8c61e94502180e6ed8afc1698
#
_entry.id   1e8352b8c61e94502180e6ed8afc1698
#
_cell.length_a   1.000
_cell.length_b   1.000
_cell.length_c   1.000
_cell.angle_alpha   90.00
_cell.angle_beta   90.00
_cell.angle_gamma   90.00
#
_symmetry.space_group_name_H-M   'P 1'
#
loop_
_entity.id
_entity.type
_entity.pdbx_description
1 polymer ?
#
loop_
_entity_poly.entity_id
_entity_poly.type
_entity_poly.pdbx_seq_one_letter_code
_entity_poly.pdbx_strand_id
1 'polypeptide(L)'
;LILKAQILKKLRRHGYWGGRHTAYDDLTKGIPKHLRGQAKDAAEELIIGEFLLAKQTGYGLHVSLNPQKKADIDNLIRDVLKE
;
A
#
# COMPACT_ATOMS: atom_id res chain seq x y z
N LEU A 1 5.31 -10.14 4.89
CA LEU A 1 5.26 -10.04 3.44
C LEU A 1 3.85 -10.15 2.88
N ILE A 2 3.02 -10.99 3.50
CA ILE A 2 1.62 -11.13 3.08
C ILE A 2 0.86 -9.80 3.25
N LEU A 3 1.05 -9.11 4.37
CA LEU A 3 0.38 -7.82 4.59
C LEU A 3 0.82 -6.78 3.57
N LYS A 4 2.11 -6.73 3.21
CA LYS A 4 2.59 -5.83 2.18
C LYS A 4 1.90 -6.10 0.84
N ALA A 5 1.84 -7.37 0.45
CA ALA A 5 1.19 -7.76 -0.79
C ALA A 5 -0.30 -7.44 -0.80
N GLN A 6 -0.98 -7.63 0.33
CA GLN A 6 -2.41 -7.32 0.45
C GLN A 6 -2.67 -5.82 0.34
N ILE A 7 -1.83 -5.00 0.97
CA ILE A 7 -1.92 -3.54 0.88
C ILE A 7 -1.75 -3.10 -0.58
N LEU A 8 -0.70 -3.60 -1.24
CA LEU A 8 -0.44 -3.24 -2.62
C LEU A 8 -1.57 -3.70 -3.56
N LYS A 9 -2.09 -4.90 -3.35
CA LYS A 9 -3.19 -5.42 -4.16
C LYS A 9 -4.45 -4.57 -4.01
N LYS A 10 -4.77 -4.16 -2.78
CA LYS A 10 -5.94 -3.33 -2.51
C LYS A 10 -5.84 -2.00 -3.25
N LEU A 11 -4.69 -1.34 -3.16
CA LEU A 11 -4.47 -0.07 -3.83
C LEU A 11 -4.49 -0.23 -5.35
N ARG A 12 -3.91 -1.31 -5.86
CA ARG A 12 -3.92 -1.59 -7.30
C ARG A 12 -5.34 -1.80 -7.80
N ARG A 13 -6.16 -2.56 -7.05
CA ARG A 13 -7.55 -2.82 -7.42
C ARG A 13 -8.35 -1.53 -7.54
N HIS A 14 -8.09 -0.56 -6.66
CA HIS A 14 -8.79 0.73 -6.67
C HIS A 14 -8.14 1.76 -7.58
N GLY A 15 -7.02 1.43 -8.23
CA GLY A 15 -6.36 2.31 -9.17
C GLY A 15 -5.66 3.50 -8.54
N TYR A 16 -5.18 3.37 -7.32
CA TYR A 16 -4.47 4.47 -6.65
C TYR A 16 -3.00 4.49 -7.07
N TRP A 17 -2.75 5.02 -8.24
CA TRP A 17 -1.41 5.18 -8.81
C TRP A 17 -1.05 6.66 -8.94
N GLY A 18 0.16 7.01 -8.51
CA GLY A 18 0.70 8.35 -8.73
C GLY A 18 -0.18 9.46 -8.16
N GLY A 19 -0.80 10.26 -9.04
CA GLY A 19 -1.64 11.38 -8.64
C GLY A 19 -2.97 10.99 -8.01
N ARG A 20 -3.41 9.74 -8.15
CA ARG A 20 -4.61 9.24 -7.47
C ARG A 20 -4.19 8.61 -6.16
N HIS A 21 -4.59 9.20 -5.05
CA HIS A 21 -4.17 8.78 -3.72
C HIS A 21 -5.35 8.60 -2.79
N THR A 22 -5.13 7.87 -1.71
CA THR A 22 -6.13 7.63 -0.67
C THR A 22 -5.51 7.92 0.69
N ALA A 23 -6.37 8.11 1.71
CA ALA A 23 -5.90 8.36 3.06
C ALA A 23 -5.09 7.16 3.57
N TYR A 24 -3.98 7.45 4.26
CA TYR A 24 -3.15 6.42 4.87
C TYR A 24 -3.97 5.50 5.79
N ASP A 25 -4.93 6.07 6.53
CA ASP A 25 -5.76 5.30 7.45
C ASP A 25 -6.63 4.27 6.74
N ASP A 26 -6.90 4.45 5.44
CA ASP A 26 -7.69 3.48 4.67
C ASP A 26 -6.93 2.18 4.42
N LEU A 27 -5.60 2.19 4.56
CA LEU A 27 -4.80 0.99 4.31
C LEU A 27 -5.11 -0.14 5.28
N THR A 28 -5.55 0.18 6.48
CA THR A 28 -5.84 -0.83 7.51
C THR A 28 -7.31 -1.19 7.60
N LYS A 29 -8.17 -0.54 6.83
CA LYS A 29 -9.59 -0.91 6.80
C LYS A 29 -9.74 -2.30 6.20
N GLY A 30 -10.54 -3.13 6.86
CA GLY A 30 -10.72 -4.51 6.46
C GLY A 30 -9.68 -5.48 7.01
N ILE A 31 -8.63 -4.98 7.66
CA ILE A 31 -7.65 -5.81 8.33
C ILE A 31 -8.10 -6.06 9.76
N PRO A 32 -8.06 -7.31 10.26
CA PRO A 32 -8.43 -7.60 11.63
C PRO A 32 -7.70 -6.70 12.61
N LYS A 33 -8.40 -6.26 13.65
CA LYS A 33 -7.88 -5.27 14.58
C LYS A 33 -6.54 -5.67 15.19
N HIS A 34 -6.37 -6.95 15.49
CA HIS A 34 -5.14 -7.46 16.11
C HIS A 34 -3.94 -7.46 15.15
N LEU A 35 -4.17 -7.28 13.85
CA LEU A 35 -3.11 -7.21 12.84
C LEU A 35 -2.82 -5.79 12.36
N ARG A 36 -3.57 -4.80 12.84
CA ARG A 36 -3.43 -3.41 12.36
C ARG A 36 -2.06 -2.81 12.63
N GLY A 37 -1.46 -3.14 13.79
CA GLY A 37 -0.10 -2.69 14.08
C GLY A 37 0.90 -3.21 13.07
N GLN A 38 0.82 -4.49 12.75
CA GLN A 38 1.69 -5.11 11.74
C GLN A 38 1.44 -4.53 10.36
N ALA A 39 0.17 -4.23 10.04
CA ALA A 39 -0.17 -3.61 8.76
C ALA A 39 0.42 -2.21 8.63
N LYS A 40 0.41 -1.43 9.71
CA LYS A 40 1.03 -0.10 9.70
C LYS A 40 2.53 -0.20 9.51
N ASP A 41 3.19 -1.15 10.17
CA ASP A 41 4.61 -1.38 9.98
C ASP A 41 4.91 -1.77 8.53
N ALA A 42 4.09 -2.64 7.95
CA ALA A 42 4.24 -3.04 6.55
C ALA A 42 4.09 -1.83 5.62
N ALA A 43 3.10 -0.96 5.87
CA ALA A 43 2.89 0.23 5.06
C ALA A 43 4.08 1.19 5.16
N GLU A 44 4.64 1.37 6.35
CA GLU A 44 5.81 2.22 6.53
C GLU A 44 7.02 1.68 5.78
N GLU A 45 7.24 0.36 5.82
CA GLU A 45 8.31 -0.26 5.05
C GLU A 45 8.12 -0.08 3.55
N LEU A 46 6.87 -0.15 3.08
CA LEU A 46 6.57 0.09 1.66
C LEU A 46 6.85 1.54 1.26
N ILE A 47 6.60 2.49 2.16
CA ILE A 47 6.93 3.90 1.91
C ILE A 47 8.44 4.07 1.85
N ILE A 48 9.18 3.50 2.80
CA ILE A 48 10.63 3.57 2.83
C ILE A 48 11.24 2.95 1.58
N GLY A 49 10.69 1.83 1.13
CA GLY A 49 11.15 1.15 -0.09
C GLY A 49 10.65 1.78 -1.38
N GLU A 50 9.89 2.87 -1.28
CA GLU A 50 9.35 3.62 -2.42
C GLU A 50 8.35 2.84 -3.27
N PHE A 51 7.76 1.78 -2.74
CA PHE A 51 6.61 1.12 -3.36
C PHE A 51 5.37 1.97 -3.22
N LEU A 52 5.28 2.71 -2.10
CA LEU A 52 4.23 3.69 -1.86
C LEU A 52 4.84 5.08 -1.85
N LEU A 53 4.12 6.03 -2.45
CA LEU A 53 4.41 7.44 -2.35
C LEU A 53 3.51 8.01 -1.24
N ALA A 54 4.09 8.79 -0.35
CA ALA A 54 3.34 9.41 0.74
C ALA A 54 3.28 10.93 0.53
N LYS A 55 2.09 11.50 0.76
CA LYS A 55 1.88 12.93 0.57
C LYS A 55 1.05 13.48 1.72
N GLN A 56 1.56 14.53 2.37
CA GLN A 56 0.81 15.25 3.39
C GLN A 56 -0.19 16.17 2.70
N THR A 57 -1.46 16.06 3.07
CA THR A 57 -2.54 16.89 2.52
C THR A 57 -3.22 17.65 3.65
N GLY A 58 -4.16 18.55 3.30
CA GLY A 58 -4.98 19.22 4.29
C GLY A 58 -5.89 18.27 5.08
N TYR A 59 -6.08 17.05 4.60
CA TYR A 59 -6.91 16.04 5.22
C TYR A 59 -6.08 14.92 5.87
N GLY A 60 -4.77 15.11 6.00
CA GLY A 60 -3.86 14.14 6.60
C GLY A 60 -2.94 13.50 5.58
N LEU A 61 -2.27 12.43 6.01
CA LEU A 61 -1.33 11.70 5.15
C LEU A 61 -2.08 10.84 4.16
N HIS A 62 -1.72 10.98 2.88
CA HIS A 62 -2.26 10.18 1.79
C HIS A 62 -1.16 9.37 1.13
N VAL A 63 -1.55 8.27 0.50
CA VAL A 63 -0.61 7.36 -0.17
C VAL A 63 -1.13 6.95 -1.53
N SER A 64 -0.19 6.59 -2.40
CA SER A 64 -0.49 6.01 -3.71
C SER A 64 0.61 5.05 -4.09
N LEU A 65 0.33 4.17 -5.05
CA LEU A 65 1.35 3.28 -5.60
C LEU A 65 2.31 4.08 -6.48
N ASN A 66 3.59 3.75 -6.39
CA ASN A 66 4.61 4.38 -7.23
C ASN A 66 4.61 3.76 -8.62
N PRO A 67 4.25 4.53 -9.68
CA PRO A 67 4.20 3.97 -11.03
C PRO A 67 5.55 3.45 -11.51
N GLN A 68 6.66 4.00 -11.01
CA GLN A 68 8.00 3.54 -11.38
C GLN A 68 8.32 2.17 -10.79
N LYS A 69 7.55 1.71 -9.82
CA LYS A 69 7.71 0.40 -9.19
C LYS A 69 6.66 -0.60 -9.65
N LYS A 70 5.96 -0.32 -10.75
CA LYS A 70 4.84 -1.16 -11.19
C LYS A 70 5.23 -2.62 -11.36
N ALA A 71 6.34 -2.89 -12.03
CA ALA A 71 6.77 -4.28 -12.24
C ALA A 71 7.07 -4.97 -10.91
N ASP A 72 7.76 -4.29 -10.00
CA ASP A 72 8.09 -4.83 -8.69
C ASP A 72 6.82 -5.08 -7.86
N ILE A 73 5.87 -4.16 -7.93
CA ILE A 73 4.59 -4.29 -7.21
C ILE A 73 3.82 -5.50 -7.75
N ASP A 74 3.68 -5.61 -9.06
CA ASP A 74 2.96 -6.72 -9.70
C ASP A 74 3.64 -8.07 -9.37
N ASN A 75 4.97 -8.10 -9.40
CA ASN A 75 5.73 -9.31 -9.08
C ASN A 75 5.55 -9.72 -7.62
N LEU A 76 5.59 -8.75 -6.70
CA LEU A 76 5.41 -9.04 -5.28
C LEU A 76 4.03 -9.62 -5.00
N ILE A 77 2.99 -9.02 -5.57
CA ILE A 77 1.62 -9.52 -5.40
C ILE A 77 1.49 -10.93 -5.94
N ARG A 78 1.99 -11.16 -7.16
CA ARG A 78 1.93 -12.47 -7.79
C ARG A 78 2.66 -13.53 -6.96
N ASP A 79 3.89 -13.22 -6.56
CA ASP A 79 4.74 -14.21 -5.90
C ASP A 79 4.27 -14.53 -4.49
N VAL A 80 3.79 -13.52 -3.75
CA VAL A 80 3.35 -13.72 -2.36
C VAL A 80 1.92 -14.27 -2.29
N LEU A 81 1.01 -13.76 -3.10
CA LEU A 81 -0.40 -14.15 -3.05
C LEU A 81 -0.76 -15.25 -4.06
N LYS A 82 0.20 -15.70 -4.86
CA LYS A 82 -0.02 -16.78 -5.82
C LYS A 82 -1.08 -16.45 -6.87
N GLU A 83 -1.04 -15.25 -7.39
CA GLU A 83 -1.97 -14.81 -8.43
C GLU A 83 -1.41 -14.95 -9.84
#